data_f8ac72fd955fe5ef2e8ea334c87e4bd9
#
_entry.id   f8ac72fd955fe5ef2e8ea334c87e4bd9
#
_cell.length_a   1.000
_cell.length_b   1.000
_cell.length_c   1.000
_cell.angle_alpha   90.00
_cell.angle_beta   90.00
_cell.angle_gamma   90.00
#
_symmetry.space_group_name_H-M   'P 1'
#
loop_
_entity.id
_entity.type
_entity.pdbx_description
1 polymer ?
#
loop_
_entity_poly.entity_id
_entity_poly.type
_entity_poly.pdbx_seq_one_letter_code
_entity_poly.pdbx_strand_id
1 'polypeptide(L)'
;ARTTSRDTWLGLLLLTLIVLAYSPTLTGGYVWDDDAHVTRAALRGWDGLQSIWFNLHATQQYYPLLHSAFWIEARLWGDEVLGYHLVNILLHSSAASLIVVLCQKLEIKGAWIAGFIFALHPVQVESVAWISEQKNTLSLVFYLLAAITYVRFDHRRSANTYATALFFFTCALLTKTVTATLP
;
A
#
# COMPACT_ATOMS: atom_id res chain seq x y z
N ALA A 1 -3.56 -19.12 13.62
CA ALA A 1 -4.13 -18.55 14.84
C ALA A 1 -5.63 -18.36 14.61
N ARG A 2 -6.48 -18.78 15.56
CA ARG A 2 -7.90 -18.42 15.55
C ARG A 2 -7.99 -16.96 15.98
N THR A 3 -8.62 -16.12 15.18
CA THR A 3 -8.94 -14.74 15.57
C THR A 3 -9.84 -14.78 16.80
N THR A 4 -9.44 -14.12 17.86
CA THR A 4 -10.26 -14.01 19.06
C THR A 4 -11.26 -12.88 18.88
N SER A 5 -12.36 -12.88 19.64
CA SER A 5 -13.31 -11.75 19.67
C SER A 5 -12.59 -10.43 19.98
N ARG A 6 -11.56 -10.45 20.82
CA ARG A 6 -10.71 -9.30 21.12
C ARG A 6 -9.98 -8.77 19.87
N ASP A 7 -9.42 -9.66 19.03
CA ASP A 7 -8.70 -9.23 17.81
C ASP A 7 -9.64 -8.55 16.82
N THR A 8 -10.89 -9.04 16.72
CA THR A 8 -11.92 -8.41 15.89
C THR A 8 -12.23 -6.99 16.36
N TRP A 9 -12.44 -6.79 17.66
CA TRP A 9 -12.73 -5.47 18.22
C TRP A 9 -11.55 -4.51 18.09
N LEU A 10 -10.33 -4.98 18.31
CA LEU A 10 -9.12 -4.15 18.11
C LEU A 10 -8.92 -3.79 16.64
N GLY A 11 -9.24 -4.68 15.72
CA GLY A 11 -9.20 -4.38 14.27
C GLY A 11 -10.23 -3.33 13.86
N LEU A 12 -11.45 -3.44 14.35
CA LEU A 12 -12.49 -2.43 14.10
C LEU A 12 -12.10 -1.07 14.71
N LEU A 13 -11.57 -1.06 15.93
CA LEU A 13 -11.09 0.16 16.56
C LEU A 13 -9.95 0.79 15.76
N LEU A 14 -8.97 0.01 15.30
CA LEU A 14 -7.86 0.48 14.49
C LEU A 14 -8.37 1.14 13.20
N LEU A 15 -9.25 0.46 12.47
CA LEU A 15 -9.85 0.98 11.25
C LEU A 15 -10.61 2.29 11.51
N THR A 16 -11.45 2.32 12.56
CA THR A 16 -12.22 3.51 12.93
C THR A 16 -11.30 4.69 13.21
N LEU A 17 -10.23 4.49 13.98
CA LEU A 17 -9.30 5.56 14.33
C LEU A 17 -8.52 6.06 13.11
N ILE A 18 -8.14 5.18 12.17
CA ILE A 18 -7.50 5.57 10.91
C ILE A 18 -8.46 6.44 10.09
N VAL A 19 -9.70 5.98 9.90
CA VAL A 19 -10.71 6.74 9.14
C VAL A 19 -10.97 8.11 9.77
N LEU A 20 -11.08 8.18 11.09
CA LEU A 20 -11.26 9.47 11.79
C LEU A 20 -10.04 10.37 11.65
N ALA A 21 -8.82 9.84 11.83
CA ALA A 21 -7.58 10.61 11.75
C ALA A 21 -7.36 11.20 10.35
N TYR A 22 -7.69 10.43 9.30
CA TYR A 22 -7.49 10.83 7.91
C TYR A 22 -8.75 11.36 7.21
N SER A 23 -9.89 11.46 7.90
CA SER A 23 -11.12 12.02 7.32
C SER A 23 -10.94 13.43 6.73
N PRO A 24 -10.09 14.33 7.26
CA PRO A 24 -9.89 15.65 6.65
C PRO A 24 -9.29 15.59 5.23
N THR A 25 -8.54 14.51 4.89
CA THR A 25 -7.95 14.38 3.55
C THR A 25 -9.00 14.12 2.48
N LEU A 26 -10.17 13.58 2.83
CA LEU A 26 -11.24 13.26 1.88
C LEU A 26 -11.81 14.49 1.17
N THR A 27 -11.61 15.67 1.72
CA THR A 27 -11.99 16.96 1.11
C THR A 27 -10.81 17.72 0.50
N GLY A 28 -9.63 17.09 0.48
CA GLY A 28 -8.42 17.61 -0.13
C GLY A 28 -8.50 17.64 -1.66
N GLY A 29 -7.58 18.39 -2.29
CA GLY A 29 -7.39 18.40 -3.74
C GLY A 29 -6.06 17.79 -4.13
N TYR A 30 -5.75 17.83 -5.42
CA TYR A 30 -4.43 17.49 -5.93
C TYR A 30 -3.37 18.46 -5.42
N VAL A 31 -2.20 17.93 -5.09
CA VAL A 31 -1.08 18.70 -4.51
C VAL A 31 0.20 18.42 -5.29
N TRP A 32 0.95 19.47 -5.61
CA TRP A 32 2.29 19.40 -6.21
C TRP A 32 2.34 18.55 -7.49
N ASP A 33 3.05 17.39 -7.42
CA ASP A 33 3.31 16.52 -8.56
C ASP A 33 2.20 15.48 -8.83
N ASP A 34 1.07 15.55 -8.15
CA ASP A 34 -0.09 14.69 -8.43
C ASP A 34 -0.50 14.79 -9.91
N ASP A 35 -0.39 15.98 -10.52
CA ASP A 35 -0.66 16.18 -11.94
C ASP A 35 0.26 15.36 -12.85
N ALA A 36 1.50 15.16 -12.45
CA ALA A 36 2.46 14.39 -13.23
C ALA A 36 2.24 12.86 -13.10
N HIS A 37 1.65 12.41 -12.00
CA HIS A 37 1.43 11.01 -11.70
C HIS A 37 0.01 10.53 -12.04
N VAL A 38 -1.01 11.32 -11.70
CA VAL A 38 -2.42 10.89 -11.70
C VAL A 38 -3.20 11.45 -12.87
N THR A 39 -3.09 12.77 -13.13
CA THR A 39 -3.97 13.48 -14.09
C THR A 39 -3.47 13.47 -15.52
N ARG A 40 -2.30 12.88 -15.79
CA ARG A 40 -1.65 12.88 -17.11
C ARG A 40 -2.49 12.16 -18.14
N ALA A 41 -3.19 12.89 -19.01
CA ALA A 41 -4.11 12.35 -20.00
C ALA A 41 -3.47 11.28 -20.92
N ALA A 42 -2.18 11.46 -21.26
CA ALA A 42 -1.44 10.51 -22.11
C ALA A 42 -1.29 9.10 -21.48
N LEU A 43 -1.38 8.99 -20.16
CA LEU A 43 -1.25 7.70 -19.45
C LEU A 43 -2.59 7.02 -19.20
N ARG A 44 -3.72 7.67 -19.42
CA ARG A 44 -5.07 7.15 -19.11
C ARG A 44 -5.62 6.17 -20.15
N GLY A 45 -5.09 6.15 -21.38
CA GLY A 45 -5.49 5.23 -22.45
C GLY A 45 -4.86 3.84 -22.32
N TRP A 46 -5.24 2.92 -23.21
CA TRP A 46 -4.61 1.60 -23.32
C TRP A 46 -3.13 1.71 -23.77
N ASP A 47 -2.84 2.63 -24.68
CA ASP A 47 -1.47 2.96 -25.11
C ASP A 47 -0.64 3.51 -23.95
N GLY A 48 -1.30 4.27 -23.05
CA GLY A 48 -0.71 4.75 -21.81
C GLY A 48 -0.30 3.60 -20.88
N LEU A 49 -1.17 2.61 -20.68
CA LEU A 49 -0.84 1.42 -19.88
C LEU A 49 0.33 0.65 -20.48
N GLN A 50 0.36 0.47 -21.80
CA GLN A 50 1.49 -0.15 -22.49
C GLN A 50 2.78 0.67 -22.31
N SER A 51 2.69 1.99 -22.42
CA SER A 51 3.83 2.89 -22.21
C SER A 51 4.36 2.81 -20.77
N ILE A 52 3.50 2.70 -19.75
CA ILE A 52 3.87 2.52 -18.34
C ILE A 52 4.78 1.29 -18.16
N TRP A 53 4.52 0.20 -18.87
CA TRP A 53 5.28 -1.05 -18.71
C TRP A 53 6.51 -1.15 -19.60
N PHE A 54 6.51 -0.56 -20.79
CA PHE A 54 7.54 -0.80 -21.80
C PHE A 54 8.36 0.43 -22.17
N ASN A 55 8.00 1.63 -21.69
CA ASN A 55 8.76 2.85 -21.92
C ASN A 55 9.29 3.41 -20.59
N LEU A 56 10.59 3.27 -20.35
CA LEU A 56 11.25 3.74 -19.13
C LEU A 56 11.15 5.27 -18.89
N HIS A 57 10.81 6.04 -19.93
CA HIS A 57 10.68 7.51 -19.88
C HIS A 57 9.21 7.97 -19.85
N ALA A 58 8.23 7.06 -19.78
CA ALA A 58 6.82 7.41 -19.75
C ALA A 58 6.43 8.15 -18.47
N THR A 59 7.11 7.88 -17.37
CA THR A 59 6.88 8.44 -16.05
C THR A 59 8.17 9.00 -15.45
N GLN A 60 8.08 9.86 -14.45
CA GLN A 60 9.26 10.44 -13.78
C GLN A 60 10.16 9.36 -13.14
N GLN A 61 9.57 8.30 -12.64
CA GLN A 61 10.23 7.16 -12.04
C GLN A 61 9.59 5.88 -12.58
N TYR A 62 10.40 4.84 -12.87
CA TYR A 62 9.87 3.58 -13.38
C TYR A 62 9.22 2.77 -12.25
N TYR A 63 7.95 3.05 -11.99
CA TYR A 63 7.09 2.36 -11.02
C TYR A 63 5.84 1.81 -11.71
N PRO A 64 5.97 0.80 -12.58
CA PRO A 64 4.88 0.38 -13.46
C PRO A 64 3.65 -0.12 -12.71
N LEU A 65 3.82 -0.74 -11.55
CA LEU A 65 2.68 -1.23 -10.76
C LEU A 65 1.92 -0.08 -10.09
N LEU A 66 2.62 0.94 -9.57
CA LEU A 66 2.00 2.16 -9.05
C LEU A 66 1.17 2.86 -10.12
N HIS A 67 1.78 3.13 -11.29
CA HIS A 67 1.08 3.82 -12.36
C HIS A 67 -0.06 2.99 -12.97
N SER A 68 0.02 1.65 -12.88
CA SER A 68 -1.12 0.77 -13.22
C SER A 68 -2.27 0.90 -12.21
N ALA A 69 -1.96 1.11 -10.93
CA ALA A 69 -2.99 1.40 -9.93
C ALA A 69 -3.68 2.73 -10.24
N PHE A 70 -2.93 3.81 -10.49
CA PHE A 70 -3.50 5.09 -10.91
C PHE A 70 -4.28 5.00 -12.23
N TRP A 71 -3.85 4.16 -13.18
CA TRP A 71 -4.59 3.91 -14.40
C TRP A 71 -5.97 3.27 -14.13
N ILE A 72 -6.05 2.34 -13.18
CA ILE A 72 -7.32 1.73 -12.75
C ILE A 72 -8.19 2.78 -12.05
N GLU A 73 -7.60 3.52 -11.11
CA GLU A 73 -8.29 4.55 -10.33
C GLU A 73 -8.86 5.66 -11.22
N ALA A 74 -8.09 6.12 -12.20
CA ALA A 74 -8.55 7.10 -13.18
C ALA A 74 -9.74 6.60 -14.02
N ARG A 75 -9.87 5.29 -14.26
CA ARG A 75 -11.05 4.69 -14.94
C ARG A 75 -12.26 4.59 -14.04
N LEU A 76 -12.06 4.43 -12.73
CA LEU A 76 -13.13 4.30 -11.76
C LEU A 76 -13.69 5.67 -11.35
N TRP A 77 -12.82 6.65 -11.14
CA TRP A 77 -13.20 7.94 -10.57
C TRP A 77 -12.88 9.15 -11.44
N GLY A 78 -12.14 8.96 -12.55
CA GLY A 78 -11.73 10.10 -13.37
C GLY A 78 -10.88 11.09 -12.59
N ASP A 79 -11.37 12.32 -12.46
CA ASP A 79 -10.70 13.39 -11.73
C ASP A 79 -11.25 13.59 -10.29
N GLU A 80 -12.16 12.71 -9.84
CA GLU A 80 -12.74 12.78 -8.50
C GLU A 80 -11.74 12.35 -7.43
N VAL A 81 -11.23 13.31 -6.70
CA VAL A 81 -10.12 13.15 -5.75
C VAL A 81 -10.45 12.21 -4.59
N LEU A 82 -11.73 12.16 -4.19
CA LEU A 82 -12.22 11.34 -3.07
C LEU A 82 -11.81 9.86 -3.21
N GLY A 83 -11.93 9.30 -4.42
CA GLY A 83 -11.60 7.90 -4.68
C GLY A 83 -10.15 7.57 -4.39
N TYR A 84 -9.22 8.42 -4.81
CA TYR A 84 -7.77 8.26 -4.59
C TYR A 84 -7.42 8.32 -3.10
N HIS A 85 -8.00 9.27 -2.35
CA HIS A 85 -7.80 9.33 -0.90
C HIS A 85 -8.34 8.10 -0.18
N LEU A 86 -9.52 7.59 -0.60
CA LEU A 86 -10.09 6.36 -0.02
C LEU A 86 -9.16 5.17 -0.24
N VAL A 87 -8.56 5.02 -1.43
CA VAL A 87 -7.59 3.96 -1.70
C VAL A 87 -6.38 4.10 -0.79
N ASN A 88 -5.81 5.29 -0.64
CA ASN A 88 -4.67 5.51 0.26
C ASN A 88 -4.99 5.14 1.72
N ILE A 89 -6.15 5.56 2.22
CA ILE A 89 -6.61 5.19 3.58
C ILE A 89 -6.79 3.68 3.72
N LEU A 90 -7.35 3.00 2.72
CA LEU A 90 -7.51 1.54 2.72
C LEU A 90 -6.16 0.81 2.67
N LEU A 91 -5.22 1.27 1.85
CA LEU A 91 -3.87 0.72 1.78
C LEU A 91 -3.14 0.90 3.11
N HIS A 92 -3.22 2.09 3.73
CA HIS A 92 -2.63 2.36 5.04
C HIS A 92 -3.25 1.48 6.14
N SER A 93 -4.57 1.33 6.15
CA SER A 93 -5.30 0.45 7.07
C SER A 93 -4.87 -1.01 6.90
N SER A 94 -4.70 -1.43 5.65
CA SER A 94 -4.20 -2.78 5.30
C SER A 94 -2.77 -2.97 5.81
N ALA A 95 -1.87 -1.99 5.59
CA ALA A 95 -0.50 -2.03 6.07
C ALA A 95 -0.44 -2.12 7.60
N ALA A 96 -1.19 -1.29 8.33
CA ALA A 96 -1.27 -1.34 9.78
C ALA A 96 -1.74 -2.71 10.30
N SER A 97 -2.75 -3.29 9.65
CA SER A 97 -3.26 -4.63 9.98
C SER A 97 -2.22 -5.73 9.69
N LEU A 98 -1.50 -5.62 8.56
CA LEU A 98 -0.44 -6.57 8.20
C LEU A 98 0.77 -6.48 9.16
N ILE A 99 1.09 -5.30 9.69
CA ILE A 99 2.10 -5.14 10.75
C ILE A 99 1.68 -5.93 11.99
N VAL A 100 0.43 -5.82 12.43
CA VAL A 100 -0.10 -6.62 13.56
C VAL A 100 0.07 -8.11 13.27
N VAL A 101 -0.35 -8.57 12.08
CA VAL A 101 -0.25 -9.98 11.68
C VAL A 101 1.21 -10.45 11.65
N LEU A 102 2.13 -9.65 11.10
CA LEU A 102 3.55 -9.99 11.06
C LEU A 102 4.14 -10.09 12.46
N CYS A 103 3.89 -9.10 13.33
CA CYS A 103 4.33 -9.11 14.71
C CYS A 103 3.80 -10.33 15.49
N GLN A 104 2.52 -10.68 15.28
CA GLN A 104 1.93 -11.89 15.89
C GLN A 104 2.60 -13.18 15.40
N LYS A 105 2.95 -13.25 14.10
CA LYS A 105 3.66 -14.42 13.54
C LYS A 105 5.09 -14.56 14.03
N LEU A 106 5.73 -13.44 14.32
CA LEU A 106 7.07 -13.37 14.90
C LEU A 106 7.05 -13.47 16.45
N GLU A 107 5.87 -13.71 17.03
CA GLU A 107 5.68 -13.82 18.48
C GLU A 107 6.10 -12.57 19.27
N ILE A 108 6.11 -11.41 18.60
CA ILE A 108 6.47 -10.13 19.23
C ILE A 108 5.31 -9.68 20.12
N LYS A 109 5.61 -9.49 21.41
CA LYS A 109 4.68 -8.93 22.38
C LYS A 109 4.34 -7.48 22.01
N GLY A 110 3.05 -7.12 22.10
CA GLY A 110 2.62 -5.76 21.77
C GLY A 110 2.29 -5.54 20.29
N ALA A 111 2.01 -6.59 19.52
CA ALA A 111 1.67 -6.51 18.09
C ALA A 111 0.60 -5.44 17.79
N TRP A 112 -0.47 -5.37 18.58
CA TRP A 112 -1.50 -4.36 18.41
C TRP A 112 -1.00 -2.94 18.70
N ILE A 113 -0.13 -2.78 19.70
CA ILE A 113 0.49 -1.47 20.00
C ILE A 113 1.32 -1.00 18.81
N ALA A 114 2.11 -1.89 18.20
CA ALA A 114 2.87 -1.57 17.00
C ALA A 114 1.96 -1.11 15.85
N GLY A 115 0.85 -1.82 15.61
CA GLY A 115 -0.14 -1.44 14.59
C GLY A 115 -0.77 -0.07 14.86
N PHE A 116 -1.18 0.23 16.10
CA PHE A 116 -1.74 1.54 16.46
C PHE A 116 -0.72 2.66 16.36
N ILE A 117 0.52 2.45 16.83
CA ILE A 117 1.59 3.45 16.68
C ILE A 117 1.84 3.74 15.22
N PHE A 118 2.03 2.72 14.38
CA PHE A 118 2.23 2.90 12.94
C PHE A 118 1.07 3.67 12.31
N ALA A 119 -0.17 3.26 12.60
CA ALA A 119 -1.37 3.80 11.97
C ALA A 119 -1.60 5.29 12.27
N LEU A 120 -1.30 5.71 13.49
CA LEU A 120 -1.63 7.05 13.99
C LEU A 120 -0.41 7.96 14.14
N HIS A 121 0.78 7.48 13.77
CA HIS A 121 2.00 8.30 13.89
C HIS A 121 1.97 9.46 12.89
N PRO A 122 2.24 10.70 13.32
CA PRO A 122 2.20 11.87 12.44
C PRO A 122 3.09 11.78 11.20
N VAL A 123 4.17 11.01 11.24
CA VAL A 123 5.07 10.78 10.09
C VAL A 123 4.37 10.13 8.90
N GLN A 124 3.25 9.45 9.12
CA GLN A 124 2.49 8.78 8.06
C GLN A 124 1.55 9.74 7.30
N VAL A 125 1.33 10.94 7.81
CA VAL A 125 0.37 11.89 7.23
C VAL A 125 0.71 12.20 5.77
N GLU A 126 1.97 12.47 5.46
CA GLU A 126 2.43 12.71 4.10
C GLU A 126 2.09 11.52 3.17
N SER A 127 2.45 10.31 3.59
CA SER A 127 2.23 9.10 2.79
C SER A 127 0.76 8.74 2.56
N VAL A 128 -0.16 9.19 3.42
CA VAL A 128 -1.58 8.85 3.34
C VAL A 128 -2.40 9.98 2.73
N ALA A 129 -2.08 11.23 3.07
CA ALA A 129 -2.83 12.40 2.64
C ALA A 129 -2.47 12.84 1.21
N TRP A 130 -1.24 12.63 0.77
CA TRP A 130 -0.78 12.99 -0.56
C TRP A 130 -1.01 11.85 -1.55
N ILE A 131 -1.74 12.10 -2.63
CA ILE A 131 -2.19 11.05 -3.56
C ILE A 131 -1.01 10.37 -4.24
N SER A 132 -0.03 11.11 -4.77
CA SER A 132 1.13 10.53 -5.45
C SER A 132 2.04 9.72 -4.51
N GLU A 133 1.97 9.93 -3.19
CA GLU A 133 2.67 9.13 -2.20
C GLU A 133 2.00 7.74 -1.95
N GLN A 134 0.94 7.40 -2.67
CA GLN A 134 0.39 6.03 -2.74
C GLN A 134 1.48 4.99 -3.03
N LYS A 135 2.58 5.39 -3.67
CA LYS A 135 3.78 4.57 -3.82
C LYS A 135 4.28 4.00 -2.49
N ASN A 136 4.16 4.76 -1.39
CA ASN A 136 4.58 4.31 -0.06
C ASN A 136 3.61 3.29 0.53
N THR A 137 2.32 3.60 0.52
CA THR A 137 1.28 2.75 1.12
C THR A 137 1.12 1.44 0.34
N LEU A 138 1.09 1.49 -1.00
CA LEU A 138 0.95 0.32 -1.85
C LEU A 138 2.20 -0.59 -1.78
N SER A 139 3.40 -0.01 -1.88
CA SER A 139 4.64 -0.81 -1.79
C SER A 139 4.78 -1.48 -0.42
N LEU A 140 4.39 -0.79 0.66
CA LEU A 140 4.44 -1.35 2.01
C LEU A 140 3.48 -2.53 2.19
N VAL A 141 2.28 -2.48 1.60
CA VAL A 141 1.35 -3.62 1.62
C VAL A 141 2.01 -4.84 0.97
N PHE A 142 2.60 -4.70 -0.21
CA PHE A 142 3.28 -5.80 -0.89
C PHE A 142 4.52 -6.27 -0.11
N TYR A 143 5.30 -5.36 0.45
CA TYR A 143 6.44 -5.68 1.30
C TYR A 143 6.06 -6.53 2.51
N LEU A 144 5.00 -6.14 3.22
CA LEU A 144 4.50 -6.88 4.38
C LEU A 144 3.91 -8.25 4.00
N LEU A 145 3.21 -8.34 2.86
CA LEU A 145 2.75 -9.62 2.32
C LEU A 145 3.91 -10.53 1.94
N ALA A 146 4.98 -9.99 1.35
CA ALA A 146 6.20 -10.73 1.07
C ALA A 146 6.84 -11.25 2.35
N ALA A 147 7.02 -10.39 3.37
CA ALA A 147 7.57 -10.78 4.66
C ALA A 147 6.73 -11.87 5.36
N ILE A 148 5.39 -11.71 5.41
CA ILE A 148 4.48 -12.67 6.02
C ILE A 148 4.53 -14.03 5.30
N THR A 149 4.59 -14.03 3.97
CA THR A 149 4.66 -15.25 3.18
C THR A 149 6.03 -15.91 3.25
N TYR A 150 7.09 -15.12 3.38
CA TYR A 150 8.44 -15.62 3.63
C TYR A 150 8.57 -16.29 5.01
N VAL A 151 8.02 -15.71 6.07
CA VAL A 151 7.94 -16.35 7.39
C VAL A 151 7.17 -17.69 7.33
N ARG A 152 6.09 -17.75 6.53
CA ARG A 152 5.39 -19.02 6.29
C ARG A 152 6.26 -20.04 5.53
N PHE A 153 7.05 -19.58 4.56
CA PHE A 153 7.99 -20.42 3.84
C PHE A 153 9.03 -21.00 4.78
N ASP A 154 9.59 -20.17 5.67
CA ASP A 154 10.61 -20.62 6.61
C ASP A 154 10.13 -21.80 7.49
N HIS A 155 8.87 -21.77 7.91
CA HIS A 155 8.26 -22.87 8.67
C HIS A 155 7.86 -24.08 7.82
N ARG A 156 7.41 -23.88 6.58
CA ARG A 156 6.83 -24.95 5.75
C ARG A 156 7.77 -25.52 4.69
N ARG A 157 8.78 -24.76 4.31
CA ARG A 157 9.74 -25.06 3.23
C ARG A 157 9.07 -25.47 1.91
N SER A 158 7.89 -24.92 1.61
CA SER A 158 7.12 -25.21 0.39
C SER A 158 7.50 -24.25 -0.74
N ALA A 159 7.76 -24.79 -1.94
CA ALA A 159 8.06 -23.99 -3.13
C ALA A 159 6.96 -22.95 -3.45
N ASN A 160 5.69 -23.31 -3.24
CA ASN A 160 4.57 -22.40 -3.48
C ASN A 160 4.60 -21.18 -2.54
N THR A 161 4.96 -21.36 -1.27
CA THR A 161 5.07 -20.23 -0.33
C THR A 161 6.26 -19.33 -0.66
N TYR A 162 7.36 -19.91 -1.13
CA TYR A 162 8.51 -19.15 -1.62
C TYR A 162 8.16 -18.35 -2.88
N ALA A 163 7.53 -18.98 -3.86
CA ALA A 163 7.10 -18.31 -5.09
C ALA A 163 6.11 -17.15 -4.79
N THR A 164 5.20 -17.34 -3.82
CA THR A 164 4.28 -16.28 -3.39
C THR A 164 5.01 -15.12 -2.72
N ALA A 165 6.01 -15.40 -1.88
CA ALA A 165 6.83 -14.35 -1.26
C ALA A 165 7.61 -13.57 -2.32
N LEU A 166 8.21 -14.26 -3.29
CA LEU A 166 8.93 -13.64 -4.39
C LEU A 166 8.01 -12.79 -5.29
N PHE A 167 6.79 -13.28 -5.56
CA PHE A 167 5.78 -12.52 -6.30
C PHE A 167 5.45 -11.19 -5.60
N PHE A 168 5.12 -11.22 -4.31
CA PHE A 168 4.83 -9.98 -3.58
C PHE A 168 6.04 -9.07 -3.45
N PHE A 169 7.23 -9.62 -3.30
CA PHE A 169 8.46 -8.83 -3.29
C PHE A 169 8.68 -8.13 -4.64
N THR A 170 8.47 -8.83 -5.75
CA THR A 170 8.54 -8.23 -7.09
C THR A 170 7.50 -7.12 -7.25
N CYS A 171 6.26 -7.33 -6.77
CA CYS A 171 5.23 -6.28 -6.78
C CYS A 171 5.66 -5.05 -5.97
N ALA A 172 6.29 -5.25 -4.80
CA ALA A 172 6.82 -4.15 -4.00
C ALA A 172 7.89 -3.35 -4.75
N LEU A 173 8.84 -4.03 -5.39
CA LEU A 173 9.90 -3.39 -6.21
C LEU A 173 9.33 -2.61 -7.40
N LEU A 174 8.34 -3.16 -8.09
CA LEU A 174 7.67 -2.51 -9.23
C LEU A 174 6.77 -1.33 -8.80
N THR A 175 6.50 -1.21 -7.49
CA THR A 175 5.78 -0.07 -6.92
C THR A 175 6.72 1.01 -6.40
N LYS A 176 7.80 0.62 -5.71
CA LYS A 176 8.84 1.54 -5.21
C LYS A 176 10.14 0.78 -4.92
N THR A 177 11.24 1.23 -5.51
CA THR A 177 12.55 0.54 -5.44
C THR A 177 13.18 0.52 -4.06
N VAL A 178 12.79 1.42 -3.14
CA VAL A 178 13.28 1.42 -1.75
C VAL A 178 12.98 0.09 -1.02
N THR A 179 12.00 -0.67 -1.49
CA THR A 179 11.64 -1.98 -0.93
C THR A 179 12.69 -3.08 -1.21
N ALA A 180 13.73 -2.79 -2.01
CA ALA A 180 14.88 -3.69 -2.23
C ALA A 180 15.66 -4.02 -0.95
N THR A 181 15.39 -3.33 0.15
CA THR A 181 15.97 -3.61 1.48
C THR A 181 15.42 -4.86 2.16
N LEU A 182 14.35 -5.47 1.64
CA LEU A 182 13.88 -6.76 2.12
C LEU A 182 14.87 -7.83 1.66
N PRO A 183 15.49 -8.60 2.54
CA PRO A 183 16.46 -9.63 2.20
C PRO A 183 15.84 -10.86 1.56
#